data_ca919d4de83aea0ec255a4df1d069e6a
#
_entry.id   ca919d4de83aea0ec255a4df1d069e6a
#
_cell.length_a   1.000
_cell.length_b   1.000
_cell.length_c   1.000
_cell.angle_alpha   90.00
_cell.angle_beta   90.00
_cell.angle_gamma   90.00
#
_symmetry.space_group_name_H-M   'P 1'
#
loop_
_entity.id
_entity.type
_entity.pdbx_description
1 polymer ?
#
loop_
_entity_poly.entity_id
_entity_poly.type
_entity_poly.pdbx_seq_one_letter_code
_entity_poly.pdbx_strand_id
1 'polypeptide(L)' 'MAERLYTIDHQEPTSYIDTAGNVINGYLISGTIVKFDEGFQLQVPNLDANTVDKKIKELVAAREKLAGLGAA' A
#
# COMPACT_ATOMS: atom_id res chain seq x y z
N MET A 1 7.18 18.00 14.41
CA MET A 1 6.80 16.60 14.18
C MET A 1 6.64 16.34 12.71
N ALA A 2 7.19 15.24 12.23
CA ALA A 2 7.00 14.86 10.84
C ALA A 2 5.56 14.40 10.60
N GLU A 3 4.95 14.89 9.55
CA GLU A 3 3.65 14.42 9.15
C GLU A 3 3.76 12.99 8.62
N ARG A 4 2.81 12.18 8.98
CA ARG A 4 2.74 10.82 8.46
C ARG A 4 2.08 10.84 7.08
N LEU A 5 2.72 10.19 6.13
CA LEU A 5 2.16 10.03 4.80
C LEU A 5 1.00 9.04 4.81
N TYR A 6 1.09 8.04 5.68
CA TYR A 6 0.09 6.99 5.81
C TYR A 6 0.09 6.42 7.23
N THR A 7 -0.96 5.68 7.56
CA THR A 7 -1.02 4.87 8.77
C THR A 7 -1.27 3.43 8.39
N ILE A 8 -0.81 2.50 9.22
CA ILE A 8 -1.09 1.07 9.03
C ILE A 8 -2.04 0.66 10.15
N ASP A 9 -3.24 0.22 9.76
CA ASP A 9 -4.29 -0.10 10.70
C ASP A 9 -4.37 -1.60 10.99
N HIS A 10 -3.97 -2.43 10.02
CA HIS A 10 -4.14 -3.87 10.12
C HIS A 10 -3.09 -4.60 9.29
N GLN A 11 -2.62 -5.73 9.82
CA GLN A 11 -1.70 -6.64 9.13
C GLN A 11 -2.16 -8.06 9.42
N GLU A 12 -2.33 -8.86 8.37
CA GLU A 12 -2.75 -10.25 8.55
C GLU A 12 -2.07 -11.16 7.52
N PRO A 13 -1.83 -12.44 7.88
CA PRO A 13 -1.34 -13.41 6.91
C PRO A 13 -2.37 -13.64 5.81
N THR A 14 -1.91 -13.77 4.58
CA THR A 14 -2.76 -14.06 3.45
C THR A 14 -2.00 -14.84 2.38
N SER A 15 -2.74 -15.42 1.44
CA SER A 15 -2.14 -16.05 0.27
C SER A 15 -2.68 -15.35 -0.97
N TYR A 16 -1.81 -15.14 -1.94
CA TYR A 16 -2.20 -14.52 -3.20
C TYR A 16 -1.39 -15.12 -4.34
N ILE A 17 -1.83 -14.86 -5.56
CA ILE A 17 -1.18 -15.36 -6.77
C ILE A 17 -0.44 -14.20 -7.43
N ASP A 18 0.86 -14.40 -7.70
CA ASP A 18 1.65 -13.38 -8.38
C ASP A 18 1.39 -13.38 -9.89
N THR A 19 2.04 -12.48 -10.62
CA THR A 19 1.86 -12.34 -12.06
C THR A 19 2.34 -13.55 -12.85
N ALA A 20 3.21 -14.37 -12.27
CA ALA A 20 3.72 -15.60 -12.88
C ALA A 20 2.81 -16.81 -12.59
N GLY A 21 1.75 -16.64 -11.80
CA GLY A 21 0.84 -17.71 -11.44
C GLY A 21 1.25 -18.53 -10.22
N ASN A 22 2.26 -18.09 -9.49
CA ASN A 22 2.73 -18.79 -8.29
C ASN A 22 1.94 -18.33 -7.06
N VAL A 23 1.63 -19.27 -6.17
CA VAL A 23 0.99 -18.96 -4.90
C VAL A 23 2.05 -18.41 -3.94
N ILE A 24 1.80 -17.22 -3.40
CA ILE A 24 2.67 -16.57 -2.45
C ILE A 24 1.96 -16.54 -1.09
N ASN A 25 2.63 -17.05 -0.06
CA ASN A 25 2.16 -16.93 1.31
C ASN A 25 2.82 -15.70 1.92
N GLY A 26 2.06 -14.66 2.07
CA GLY A 26 2.56 -13.37 2.53
C GLY A 26 1.61 -12.70 3.50
N TYR A 27 1.49 -11.39 3.37
CA TYR A 27 0.70 -10.58 4.31
C TYR A 27 -0.14 -9.57 3.56
N LEU A 28 -1.34 -9.33 4.09
CA LEU A 28 -2.20 -8.24 3.66
C LEU A 28 -2.05 -7.09 4.65
N ILE A 29 -1.69 -5.93 4.16
CA ILE A 29 -1.52 -4.72 4.96
C ILE A 29 -2.61 -3.75 4.58
N SER A 30 -3.36 -3.30 5.56
CA SER A 30 -4.43 -2.32 5.38
C SER A 30 -4.11 -1.06 6.16
N GLY A 31 -4.42 0.08 5.60
CA GLY A 31 -4.17 1.34 6.27
C GLY A 31 -4.87 2.49 5.58
N THR A 32 -4.43 3.70 5.90
CA THR A 32 -5.02 4.92 5.39
C THR A 32 -3.95 5.85 4.87
N ILE A 33 -4.17 6.41 3.68
CA ILE A 33 -3.33 7.48 3.13
C ILE A 33 -3.84 8.78 3.75
N VAL A 34 -3.02 9.39 4.59
CA VAL A 34 -3.42 10.55 5.39
C VAL A 34 -3.87 11.72 4.53
N LYS A 35 -3.14 12.02 3.47
CA LYS A 35 -3.43 13.15 2.59
C LYS A 35 -4.81 13.09 1.96
N PHE A 36 -5.28 11.91 1.60
CA PHE A 36 -6.55 11.71 0.93
C PHE A 36 -7.63 11.15 1.84
N ASP A 37 -7.27 10.79 3.07
CA ASP A 37 -8.16 10.12 4.01
C ASP A 37 -8.83 8.89 3.36
N GLU A 38 -8.03 8.14 2.61
CA GLU A 38 -8.49 6.95 1.88
C GLU A 38 -7.83 5.70 2.40
N GLY A 39 -8.62 4.64 2.57
CA GLY A 39 -8.11 3.33 2.90
C GLY A 39 -7.36 2.71 1.74
N PHE A 40 -6.34 1.91 2.05
CA PHE A 40 -5.63 1.13 1.05
C PHE A 40 -5.40 -0.29 1.57
N GLN A 41 -5.15 -1.21 0.64
CA GLN A 41 -4.75 -2.58 0.93
C GLN A 41 -3.57 -2.95 0.05
N LEU A 42 -2.63 -3.67 0.63
CA LEU A 42 -1.39 -4.03 -0.04
C LEU A 42 -1.02 -5.46 0.31
N GLN A 43 -0.67 -6.25 -0.70
CA GLN A 43 -0.19 -7.61 -0.52
C GLN A 43 1.32 -7.66 -0.69
N VAL A 44 2.02 -8.21 0.30
CA VAL A 44 3.48 -8.31 0.27
C VAL A 44 3.93 -9.71 0.65
N PRO A 45 5.07 -10.18 0.10
CA PRO A 45 5.55 -11.54 0.42
C PRO A 45 6.11 -11.65 1.84
N ASN A 46 6.51 -10.54 2.44
CA ASN A 46 7.03 -10.51 3.80
C ASN A 46 6.82 -9.12 4.41
N LEU A 47 7.01 -9.03 5.73
CA LEU A 47 6.86 -7.77 6.45
C LEU A 47 8.20 -7.02 6.53
N ASP A 48 8.77 -6.70 5.40
CA ASP A 48 9.96 -5.86 5.33
C ASP A 48 9.54 -4.39 5.30
N ALA A 49 9.89 -3.66 6.35
CA ALA A 49 9.48 -2.27 6.50
C ALA A 49 9.89 -1.39 5.32
N ASN A 50 11.11 -1.60 4.80
CA ASN A 50 11.58 -0.82 3.65
C ASN A 50 10.79 -1.10 2.39
N THR A 51 10.49 -2.36 2.13
CA THR A 51 9.70 -2.76 0.95
C THR A 51 8.27 -2.27 1.06
N VAL A 52 7.66 -2.41 2.24
CA VAL A 52 6.30 -1.94 2.49
C VAL A 52 6.20 -0.43 2.31
N ASP A 53 7.12 0.31 2.91
CA ASP A 53 7.15 1.77 2.81
C ASP A 53 7.29 2.22 1.34
N LYS A 54 8.18 1.59 0.60
CA LYS A 54 8.38 1.90 -0.82
C LYS A 54 7.10 1.66 -1.63
N LYS A 55 6.43 0.53 -1.41
CA LYS A 55 5.19 0.22 -2.13
C LYS A 55 4.08 1.20 -1.80
N ILE A 56 3.97 1.61 -0.54
CA ILE A 56 2.96 2.59 -0.14
C ILE A 56 3.26 3.95 -0.76
N LYS A 57 4.51 4.37 -0.79
CA LYS A 57 4.91 5.63 -1.43
C LYS A 57 4.60 5.63 -2.93
N GLU A 58 4.82 4.50 -3.60
CA GLU A 58 4.46 4.35 -5.02
C GLU A 58 2.94 4.47 -5.21
N LEU A 59 2.17 3.86 -4.31
CA LEU A 59 0.72 3.94 -4.34
C LEU A 59 0.24 5.38 -4.15
N VAL A 60 0.83 6.10 -3.21
CA VAL A 60 0.49 7.52 -2.96
C VAL A 60 0.82 8.37 -4.18
N ALA A 61 1.98 8.16 -4.79
CA ALA A 61 2.39 8.90 -5.98
C ALA A 61 1.42 8.65 -7.15
N ALA A 62 1.01 7.40 -7.35
CA ALA A 62 0.04 7.05 -8.38
C ALA A 62 -1.32 7.71 -8.11
N ARG A 63 -1.74 7.74 -6.84
CA ARG A 63 -2.99 8.36 -6.44
C ARG A 63 -2.98 9.87 -6.68
N GLU A 64 -1.87 10.52 -6.37
CA GLU A 64 -1.71 11.96 -6.61
C GLU A 64 -1.77 12.27 -8.11
N LYS A 65 -1.14 11.43 -8.92
CA LYS A 65 -1.16 11.59 -10.37
C LYS A 65 -2.57 11.46 -10.92
N LEU A 66 -3.32 10.48 -10.44
CA LEU A 66 -4.72 10.28 -10.83
C LEU A 66 -5.59 11.45 -10.40
N ALA A 67 -5.37 11.98 -9.21
CA ALA A 67 -6.09 13.15 -8.73
C ALA A 67 -5.85 14.36 -9.62
N GLY A 68 -4.60 14.54 -10.08
CA GLY A 68 -4.26 15.60 -11.02
C GLY A 68 -4.97 15.47 -12.35
N LEU A 69 -5.12 14.24 -12.87
CA LEU A 69 -5.85 14.00 -14.10
C LEU A 69 -7.35 14.25 -13.92
N GLY A 70 -7.89 13.86 -12.77
CA GLY A 70 -9.30 14.06 -12.49
C GLY A 70 -9.68 15.52 -12.24
N ALA A 71 -8.71 16.34 -11.85
CA ALA A 71 -8.95 17.77 -11.57
C ALA A 71 -8.95 18.62 -12.83
N ALA A 72 -8.61 18.06 -13.96
CA ALA A 72 -8.52 18.80 -15.22
C ALA A 72 -9.90 19.30 -15.67
#